data_c09e136cc53f5595375c786e8c71b904
#
_entry.id   c09e136cc53f5595375c786e8c71b904
#
_cell.length_a   1.000
_cell.length_b   1.000
_cell.length_c   1.000
_cell.angle_alpha   90.00
_cell.angle_beta   90.00
_cell.angle_gamma   90.00
#
_symmetry.space_group_name_H-M   'P 1'
#
loop_
_entity.id
_entity.type
_entity.pdbx_description
1 polymer ?
#
loop_
_entity_poly.entity_id
_entity_poly.type
_entity_poly.pdbx_seq_one_letter_code
_entity_poly.pdbx_strand_id
1 'polypeptide(L)'
;MGQVVQQSGGAPGKSGGGKNAVAVTSSAEIAQYLTFQLSGEMYAVGILNVKEIIEYGQLTEIPMMPAFIRGVINLRGSVVPVVDLAARFGHSQSEVGKRTCIVIVEVRQDDSKHDLGIMVDAVSEVLEVSSADIEPPPAFGAKIRADFIDGMGKIGGKFVIILNIQKVLSVDEMAVLATVSDHGAETGAAG
;
A
#
# COMPACT_ATOMS: atom_id res chain seq x y z
N MET A 1 -13.92 88.69 28.31
CA MET A 1 -13.02 88.36 29.40
C MET A 1 -12.91 86.90 29.54
N GLY A 2 -11.76 86.45 29.38
CA GLY A 2 -10.95 85.52 30.13
C GLY A 2 -11.14 84.06 29.62
N GLN A 3 -10.20 83.56 28.83
CA GLN A 3 -9.00 82.87 29.25
C GLN A 3 -9.35 81.58 29.97
N VAL A 4 -8.77 80.46 29.75
CA VAL A 4 -7.40 80.02 29.48
C VAL A 4 -7.47 78.49 29.36
N VAL A 5 -6.90 77.89 28.34
CA VAL A 5 -5.66 77.13 28.30
C VAL A 5 -5.66 75.79 29.02
N GLN A 6 -5.21 74.88 28.28
CA GLN A 6 -4.17 73.84 28.43
C GLN A 6 -4.70 72.45 28.72
N GLN A 7 -4.28 71.66 27.88
CA GLN A 7 -3.13 70.79 27.67
C GLN A 7 -3.37 69.40 28.21
N SER A 8 -3.17 68.58 27.33
CA SER A 8 -2.16 67.51 27.12
C SER A 8 -2.54 66.17 27.68
N GLY A 9 -2.34 65.24 26.89
CA GLY A 9 -2.32 63.87 27.32
C GLY A 9 -2.47 62.95 26.12
N GLY A 10 -1.40 62.82 25.40
CA GLY A 10 -1.29 61.82 24.36
C GLY A 10 -1.33 60.42 24.96
N ALA A 11 -2.01 59.56 24.30
CA ALA A 11 -1.83 58.15 24.45
C ALA A 11 -1.51 57.56 23.09
N PRO A 12 -0.43 56.81 22.91
CA PRO A 12 -0.10 56.20 21.66
C PRO A 12 -1.00 55.01 21.38
N GLY A 13 -1.55 55.01 20.17
CA GLY A 13 -2.30 53.89 19.66
C GLY A 13 -1.46 52.62 19.66
N LYS A 14 -1.98 51.56 20.22
CA LYS A 14 -1.52 50.22 19.97
C LYS A 14 -2.12 49.75 18.66
N SER A 15 -1.29 49.75 17.65
CA SER A 15 -1.53 48.99 16.41
C SER A 15 -1.66 47.51 16.76
N GLY A 16 -2.87 47.02 16.78
CA GLY A 16 -3.15 45.61 16.75
C GLY A 16 -2.74 45.07 15.40
N GLY A 17 -1.53 44.50 15.34
CA GLY A 17 -1.11 43.74 14.20
C GLY A 17 -2.03 42.55 14.04
N GLY A 18 -2.94 42.64 13.09
CA GLY A 18 -3.67 41.49 12.59
C GLY A 18 -2.64 40.51 12.02
N LYS A 19 -2.36 39.47 12.78
CA LYS A 19 -1.72 38.30 12.22
C LYS A 19 -2.73 37.70 11.26
N ASN A 20 -2.59 38.04 9.98
CA ASN A 20 -3.15 37.22 8.92
C ASN A 20 -2.48 35.84 9.08
N ALA A 21 -3.14 34.96 9.81
CA ALA A 21 -2.92 33.56 9.68
C ALA A 21 -3.37 33.22 8.25
N VAL A 22 -2.43 33.17 7.35
CA VAL A 22 -2.62 32.53 6.05
C VAL A 22 -2.98 31.09 6.41
N ALA A 23 -4.26 30.77 6.35
CA ALA A 23 -4.70 29.40 6.35
C ALA A 23 -4.05 28.78 5.12
N VAL A 24 -2.99 28.04 5.34
CA VAL A 24 -2.46 27.14 4.35
C VAL A 24 -3.54 26.07 4.21
N THR A 25 -4.46 26.29 3.28
CA THR A 25 -5.32 25.24 2.79
C THR A 25 -4.37 24.25 2.13
N SER A 26 -3.97 23.23 2.87
CA SER A 26 -3.32 22.07 2.27
C SER A 26 -4.32 21.52 1.25
N SER A 27 -4.08 21.81 -0.01
CA SER A 27 -4.81 21.18 -1.09
C SER A 27 -4.60 19.68 -0.91
N ALA A 28 -5.68 18.94 -0.71
CA ALA A 28 -5.61 17.49 -0.57
C ALA A 28 -4.90 16.92 -1.81
N GLU A 29 -3.83 16.18 -1.61
CA GLU A 29 -3.11 15.58 -2.70
C GLU A 29 -3.96 14.47 -3.31
N ILE A 30 -4.01 14.43 -4.63
CA ILE A 30 -4.68 13.37 -5.39
C ILE A 30 -3.61 12.39 -5.85
N ALA A 31 -3.79 11.11 -5.53
CA ALA A 31 -2.92 10.04 -5.98
C ALA A 31 -3.73 9.00 -6.76
N GLN A 32 -3.05 8.30 -7.66
CA GLN A 32 -3.64 7.25 -8.49
C GLN A 32 -3.33 5.87 -7.90
N TYR A 33 -4.34 5.01 -7.92
CA TYR A 33 -4.25 3.66 -7.39
C TYR A 33 -4.81 2.65 -8.40
N LEU A 34 -4.08 1.57 -8.64
CA LEU A 34 -4.59 0.41 -9.35
C LEU A 34 -5.44 -0.41 -8.40
N THR A 35 -6.69 -0.63 -8.73
CA THR A 35 -7.60 -1.47 -7.95
C THR A 35 -7.70 -2.88 -8.52
N PHE A 36 -7.83 -3.85 -7.64
CA PHE A 36 -7.97 -5.26 -7.98
C PHE A 36 -8.78 -6.02 -6.95
N GLN A 37 -9.30 -7.16 -7.33
CA GLN A 37 -10.04 -8.08 -6.47
C GLN A 37 -9.13 -9.17 -5.94
N LEU A 38 -9.33 -9.52 -4.69
CA LEU A 38 -8.68 -10.63 -4.02
C LEU A 38 -9.61 -11.23 -2.99
N SER A 39 -9.96 -12.50 -3.14
CA SER A 39 -10.86 -13.23 -2.23
C SER A 39 -12.19 -12.49 -1.96
N GLY A 40 -12.74 -11.84 -2.99
CA GLY A 40 -14.01 -11.10 -2.90
C GLY A 40 -13.93 -9.68 -2.32
N GLU A 41 -12.78 -9.25 -1.88
CA GLU A 41 -12.53 -7.90 -1.35
C GLU A 41 -11.81 -7.03 -2.40
N MET A 42 -11.99 -5.72 -2.31
CA MET A 42 -11.32 -4.76 -3.19
C MET A 42 -10.07 -4.19 -2.50
N TYR A 43 -8.96 -4.30 -3.19
CA TYR A 43 -7.66 -3.77 -2.78
C TYR A 43 -7.14 -2.77 -3.79
N ALA A 44 -6.18 -1.97 -3.37
CA ALA A 44 -5.49 -1.03 -4.25
C ALA A 44 -3.99 -0.92 -3.92
N VAL A 45 -3.21 -0.61 -4.92
CA VAL A 45 -1.78 -0.26 -4.78
C VAL A 45 -1.50 1.05 -5.50
N GLY A 46 -0.59 1.85 -4.96
CA GLY A 46 -0.17 3.09 -5.62
C GLY A 46 0.37 2.82 -7.02
N ILE A 47 -0.12 3.54 -8.02
CA ILE A 47 0.23 3.32 -9.43
C ILE A 47 1.72 3.47 -9.71
N LEU A 48 2.43 4.28 -8.91
CA LEU A 48 3.87 4.48 -9.06
C LEU A 48 4.71 3.24 -8.73
N ASN A 49 4.13 2.28 -8.02
CA ASN A 49 4.78 1.00 -7.76
C ASN A 49 4.51 -0.03 -8.85
N VAL A 50 3.53 0.20 -9.72
CA VAL A 50 3.12 -0.74 -10.77
C VAL A 50 3.94 -0.50 -12.02
N LYS A 51 4.57 -1.56 -12.54
CA LYS A 51 5.31 -1.53 -13.80
C LYS A 51 4.46 -1.99 -14.97
N GLU A 52 3.79 -3.12 -14.82
CA GLU A 52 2.93 -3.67 -15.85
C GLU A 52 1.96 -4.71 -15.27
N ILE A 53 0.97 -5.08 -16.06
CA ILE A 53 -0.01 -6.11 -15.74
C ILE A 53 0.06 -7.14 -16.85
N ILE A 54 0.19 -8.40 -16.48
CA ILE A 54 0.25 -9.52 -17.43
C ILE A 54 -0.83 -10.54 -17.09
N GLU A 55 -1.27 -11.28 -18.09
CA GLU A 55 -2.15 -12.42 -17.87
C GLU A 55 -1.41 -13.51 -17.07
N TYR A 56 -2.17 -14.23 -16.25
CA TYR A 56 -1.62 -15.38 -15.54
C TYR A 56 -1.28 -16.48 -16.55
N GLY A 57 -0.03 -16.88 -16.58
CA GLY A 57 0.50 -17.88 -17.47
C GLY A 57 1.20 -19.01 -16.72
N GLN A 58 2.07 -19.70 -17.42
CA GLN A 58 2.87 -20.76 -16.82
C GLN A 58 3.94 -20.16 -15.91
N LEU A 59 3.94 -20.63 -14.67
CA LEU A 59 4.96 -20.36 -13.66
C LEU A 59 5.89 -21.55 -13.55
N THR A 60 7.16 -21.27 -13.31
CA THR A 60 8.11 -22.32 -12.89
C THR A 60 8.08 -22.39 -11.37
N GLU A 61 7.60 -23.49 -10.84
CA GLU A 61 7.59 -23.72 -9.40
C GLU A 61 9.00 -23.89 -8.87
N ILE A 62 9.26 -23.31 -7.69
CA ILE A 62 10.52 -23.46 -6.98
C ILE A 62 10.25 -24.36 -5.77
N PRO A 63 10.96 -25.52 -5.65
CA PRO A 63 10.83 -26.39 -4.48
C PRO A 63 11.17 -25.66 -3.18
N MET A 64 10.54 -26.07 -2.08
CA MET A 64 10.82 -25.64 -0.71
C MET A 64 10.59 -24.13 -0.44
N MET A 65 9.78 -23.49 -1.26
CA MET A 65 9.37 -22.11 -1.02
C MET A 65 8.09 -22.05 -0.18
N PRO A 66 7.88 -20.97 0.59
CA PRO A 66 6.61 -20.75 1.30
C PRO A 66 5.41 -20.80 0.36
N ALA A 67 4.26 -21.22 0.88
CA ALA A 67 3.03 -21.42 0.10
C ALA A 67 2.57 -20.16 -0.66
N PHE A 68 2.94 -18.97 -0.20
CA PHE A 68 2.62 -17.71 -0.88
C PHE A 68 3.53 -17.40 -2.08
N ILE A 69 4.66 -18.11 -2.27
CA ILE A 69 5.46 -18.00 -3.49
C ILE A 69 4.95 -19.04 -4.48
N ARG A 70 4.26 -18.58 -5.52
CA ARG A 70 3.68 -19.46 -6.55
C ARG A 70 4.71 -20.03 -7.51
N GLY A 71 5.82 -19.35 -7.64
CA GLY A 71 6.89 -19.71 -8.56
C GLY A 71 7.54 -18.45 -9.14
N VAL A 72 8.20 -18.61 -10.26
CA VAL A 72 8.86 -17.52 -11.00
C VAL A 72 8.40 -17.49 -12.45
N ILE A 73 8.45 -16.30 -13.03
CA ILE A 73 8.26 -16.08 -14.47
C ILE A 73 9.54 -15.51 -15.06
N ASN A 74 9.72 -15.73 -16.35
CA ASN A 74 10.73 -15.02 -17.13
C ASN A 74 10.07 -13.78 -17.75
N LEU A 75 10.47 -12.61 -17.29
CA LEU A 75 10.00 -11.35 -17.83
C LEU A 75 11.16 -10.65 -18.54
N ARG A 76 11.17 -10.73 -19.88
CA ARG A 76 12.22 -10.14 -20.73
C ARG A 76 13.65 -10.50 -20.32
N GLY A 77 13.88 -11.76 -19.95
CA GLY A 77 15.17 -12.27 -19.52
C GLY A 77 15.47 -12.13 -18.02
N SER A 78 14.61 -11.46 -17.27
CA SER A 78 14.70 -11.37 -15.81
C SER A 78 13.80 -12.40 -15.15
N VAL A 79 14.31 -13.04 -14.09
CA VAL A 79 13.53 -13.96 -13.27
C VAL A 79 12.77 -13.15 -12.23
N VAL A 80 11.44 -13.19 -12.28
CA VAL A 80 10.55 -12.44 -11.39
C VAL A 80 9.75 -13.41 -10.54
N PRO A 81 9.92 -13.41 -9.21
CA PRO A 81 9.11 -14.19 -8.29
C PRO A 81 7.65 -13.71 -8.30
N VAL A 82 6.71 -14.65 -8.19
CA VAL A 82 5.27 -14.37 -8.13
C VAL A 82 4.72 -14.76 -6.78
N VAL A 83 4.14 -13.79 -6.10
CA VAL A 83 3.54 -13.89 -4.77
C VAL A 83 2.02 -13.97 -4.90
N ASP A 84 1.43 -14.98 -4.30
CA ASP A 84 0.00 -15.07 -4.09
C ASP A 84 -0.39 -14.23 -2.88
N LEU A 85 -1.05 -13.10 -3.10
CA LEU A 85 -1.42 -12.19 -2.03
C LEU A 85 -2.39 -12.80 -1.03
N ALA A 86 -3.33 -13.66 -1.47
CA ALA A 86 -4.25 -14.30 -0.55
C ALA A 86 -3.49 -15.20 0.43
N ALA A 87 -2.59 -16.02 -0.09
CA ALA A 87 -1.73 -16.87 0.75
C ALA A 87 -0.79 -16.03 1.63
N ARG A 88 -0.28 -14.91 1.12
CA ARG A 88 0.56 -13.98 1.91
C ARG A 88 -0.20 -13.36 3.08
N PHE A 89 -1.50 -13.15 2.94
CA PHE A 89 -2.38 -12.66 4.01
C PHE A 89 -2.87 -13.77 4.96
N GLY A 90 -2.43 -15.02 4.75
CA GLY A 90 -2.79 -16.14 5.60
C GLY A 90 -4.09 -16.87 5.19
N HIS A 91 -4.61 -16.58 4.00
CA HIS A 91 -5.70 -17.33 3.39
C HIS A 91 -5.17 -18.57 2.66
N SER A 92 -6.10 -19.40 2.17
CA SER A 92 -5.74 -20.45 1.20
C SER A 92 -5.16 -19.85 -0.08
N GLN A 93 -4.38 -20.63 -0.80
CA GLN A 93 -3.87 -20.21 -2.11
C GLN A 93 -5.02 -19.85 -3.05
N SER A 94 -4.82 -18.81 -3.85
CA SER A 94 -5.78 -18.38 -4.84
C SER A 94 -5.97 -19.42 -5.92
N GLU A 95 -7.22 -19.61 -6.35
CA GLU A 95 -7.53 -20.40 -7.53
C GLU A 95 -7.30 -19.58 -8.80
N VAL A 96 -6.76 -20.22 -9.83
CA VAL A 96 -6.53 -19.57 -11.11
C VAL A 96 -7.83 -19.56 -11.91
N GLY A 97 -8.37 -18.38 -12.13
CA GLY A 97 -9.55 -18.15 -12.95
C GLY A 97 -9.21 -17.44 -14.27
N LYS A 98 -10.23 -17.20 -15.08
CA LYS A 98 -10.08 -16.55 -16.41
C LYS A 98 -9.61 -15.09 -16.33
N ARG A 99 -9.83 -14.44 -15.19
CA ARG A 99 -9.45 -13.03 -14.97
C ARG A 99 -8.22 -12.88 -14.09
N THR A 100 -7.62 -13.98 -13.63
CA THR A 100 -6.42 -13.96 -12.81
C THR A 100 -5.29 -13.30 -13.59
N CYS A 101 -4.67 -12.32 -12.95
CA CYS A 101 -3.57 -11.55 -13.51
C CYS A 101 -2.38 -11.54 -12.55
N ILE A 102 -1.23 -11.22 -13.11
CA ILE A 102 -0.03 -10.90 -12.33
C ILE A 102 0.26 -9.41 -12.53
N VAL A 103 0.28 -8.67 -11.45
CA VAL A 103 0.68 -7.26 -11.45
C VAL A 103 2.15 -7.20 -11.06
N ILE A 104 2.98 -6.72 -11.98
CA ILE A 104 4.42 -6.54 -11.73
C ILE A 104 4.61 -5.23 -11.01
N VAL A 105 5.21 -5.29 -9.83
CA VAL A 105 5.48 -4.15 -8.97
C VAL A 105 6.97 -4.03 -8.66
N GLU A 106 7.42 -2.80 -8.48
CA GLU A 106 8.77 -2.51 -8.03
C GLU A 106 8.78 -2.33 -6.51
N VAL A 107 9.59 -3.11 -5.83
CA VAL A 107 9.88 -2.95 -4.41
C VAL A 107 11.32 -2.52 -4.21
N ARG A 108 11.57 -1.75 -3.17
CA ARG A 108 12.90 -1.28 -2.81
C ARG A 108 13.39 -2.02 -1.58
N GLN A 109 14.63 -2.46 -1.65
CA GLN A 109 15.35 -3.00 -0.52
C GLN A 109 16.72 -2.34 -0.48
N ASP A 110 16.99 -1.59 0.57
CA ASP A 110 18.18 -0.73 0.65
C ASP A 110 18.29 0.17 -0.60
N ASP A 111 19.42 0.13 -1.30
CA ASP A 111 19.62 0.88 -2.55
C ASP A 111 19.24 0.11 -3.81
N SER A 112 18.69 -1.10 -3.65
CA SER A 112 18.32 -1.98 -4.77
C SER A 112 16.82 -1.95 -5.04
N LYS A 113 16.48 -2.15 -6.32
CA LYS A 113 15.10 -2.28 -6.79
C LYS A 113 14.88 -3.70 -7.28
N HIS A 114 13.77 -4.29 -6.88
CA HIS A 114 13.40 -5.64 -7.25
C HIS A 114 12.01 -5.65 -7.86
N ASP A 115 11.86 -6.39 -8.95
CA ASP A 115 10.56 -6.63 -9.55
C ASP A 115 9.96 -7.90 -8.94
N LEU A 116 8.73 -7.77 -8.48
CA LEU A 116 7.94 -8.88 -7.96
C LEU A 116 6.58 -8.90 -8.65
N GLY A 117 6.09 -10.08 -8.95
CA GLY A 117 4.73 -10.27 -9.43
C GLY A 117 3.78 -10.51 -8.25
N ILE A 118 2.64 -9.87 -8.23
CA ILE A 118 1.55 -10.20 -7.32
C ILE A 118 0.41 -10.84 -8.10
N MET A 119 0.01 -12.03 -7.68
CA MET A 119 -1.14 -12.71 -8.25
C MET A 119 -2.41 -12.18 -7.61
N VAL A 120 -3.36 -11.76 -8.44
CA VAL A 120 -4.66 -11.22 -8.05
C VAL A 120 -5.79 -11.88 -8.84
N ASP A 121 -7.00 -11.92 -8.28
CA ASP A 121 -8.14 -12.61 -8.91
C ASP A 121 -8.61 -11.87 -10.18
N ALA A 122 -8.59 -10.55 -10.15
CA ALA A 122 -8.89 -9.69 -11.30
C ALA A 122 -8.40 -8.27 -11.05
N VAL A 123 -7.88 -7.65 -12.08
CA VAL A 123 -7.60 -6.20 -12.08
C VAL A 123 -8.89 -5.46 -12.47
N SER A 124 -9.19 -4.37 -11.80
CA SER A 124 -10.38 -3.55 -12.05
C SER A 124 -10.04 -2.29 -12.85
N GLU A 125 -9.62 -1.24 -12.19
CA GLU A 125 -9.37 0.06 -12.83
C GLU A 125 -8.34 0.88 -12.02
N VAL A 126 -7.86 1.96 -12.63
CA VAL A 126 -7.07 2.97 -11.93
C VAL A 126 -8.00 4.07 -11.45
N LEU A 127 -7.94 4.37 -10.16
CA LEU A 127 -8.77 5.39 -9.52
C LEU A 127 -7.90 6.51 -8.96
N GLU A 128 -8.41 7.73 -9.04
CA GLU A 128 -7.86 8.89 -8.36
C GLU A 128 -8.52 9.01 -6.98
N VAL A 129 -7.71 9.05 -5.94
CA VAL A 129 -8.18 9.17 -4.56
C VAL A 129 -7.50 10.36 -3.91
N SER A 130 -8.32 11.24 -3.35
CA SER A 130 -7.83 12.35 -2.55
C SER A 130 -7.32 11.86 -1.20
N SER A 131 -6.24 12.43 -0.71
CA SER A 131 -5.74 12.13 0.65
C SER A 131 -6.78 12.41 1.73
N ALA A 132 -7.75 13.29 1.47
CA ALA A 132 -8.87 13.56 2.36
C ALA A 132 -9.90 12.42 2.44
N ASP A 133 -9.93 11.55 1.43
CA ASP A 133 -10.82 10.38 1.35
C ASP A 133 -10.14 9.08 1.81
N ILE A 134 -8.92 9.18 2.34
CA ILE A 134 -8.18 8.04 2.88
C ILE A 134 -8.22 8.11 4.41
N GLU A 135 -8.82 7.10 5.01
CA GLU A 135 -8.87 6.93 6.45
C GLU A 135 -7.73 5.99 6.92
N PRO A 136 -7.26 6.13 8.16
CA PRO A 136 -6.27 5.20 8.70
C PRO A 136 -6.83 3.77 8.77
N PRO A 137 -5.96 2.74 8.77
CA PRO A 137 -6.39 1.36 8.90
C PRO A 137 -7.15 1.16 10.23
N PRO A 138 -8.18 0.29 10.24
CA PRO A 138 -8.97 0.04 11.45
C PRO A 138 -8.08 -0.63 12.51
N ALA A 139 -8.27 -0.23 13.78
CA ALA A 139 -7.55 -0.82 14.91
C ALA A 139 -7.95 -2.28 15.17
N PHE A 140 -9.15 -2.69 14.72
CA PHE A 140 -9.73 -4.01 14.94
C PHE A 140 -10.41 -4.57 13.69
N GLY A 141 -10.38 -5.88 13.53
CA GLY A 141 -11.17 -6.59 12.51
C GLY A 141 -10.54 -6.62 11.10
N ALA A 142 -9.34 -6.13 10.91
CA ALA A 142 -8.63 -6.36 9.67
C ALA A 142 -8.23 -7.85 9.58
N LYS A 143 -8.59 -8.48 8.46
CA LYS A 143 -8.21 -9.87 8.17
C LYS A 143 -6.72 -10.01 7.80
N ILE A 144 -6.03 -8.90 7.64
CA ILE A 144 -4.62 -8.82 7.29
C ILE A 144 -3.85 -7.96 8.29
N ARG A 145 -2.56 -8.07 8.33
CA ARG A 145 -1.69 -7.29 9.22
C ARG A 145 -1.89 -5.79 8.98
N ALA A 146 -2.02 -5.02 10.06
CA ALA A 146 -2.27 -3.58 9.98
C ALA A 146 -1.12 -2.81 9.31
N ASP A 147 0.13 -3.29 9.42
CA ASP A 147 1.30 -2.69 8.77
C ASP A 147 1.33 -2.91 7.25
N PHE A 148 0.50 -3.84 6.72
CA PHE A 148 0.31 -4.03 5.28
C PHE A 148 -0.64 -3.01 4.66
N ILE A 149 -1.36 -2.24 5.48
CA ILE A 149 -2.37 -1.30 5.05
C ILE A 149 -1.85 0.12 5.21
N ASP A 150 -1.77 0.87 4.12
CA ASP A 150 -1.48 2.30 4.15
C ASP A 150 -2.71 3.13 4.53
N GLY A 151 -3.90 2.65 4.18
CA GLY A 151 -5.15 3.31 4.50
C GLY A 151 -6.36 2.63 3.89
N MET A 152 -7.52 3.21 4.18
CA MET A 152 -8.83 2.79 3.67
C MET A 152 -9.37 3.91 2.79
N GLY A 153 -9.31 3.73 1.48
CA GLY A 153 -9.87 4.68 0.53
C GLY A 153 -11.40 4.57 0.48
N LYS A 154 -12.07 5.70 0.60
CA LYS A 154 -13.53 5.77 0.46
C LYS A 154 -13.89 6.15 -0.97
N ILE A 155 -14.38 5.18 -1.74
CA ILE A 155 -14.66 5.34 -3.16
C ILE A 155 -16.09 4.87 -3.45
N GLY A 156 -16.94 5.77 -3.96
CA GLY A 156 -18.31 5.40 -4.31
C GLY A 156 -19.13 4.81 -3.17
N GLY A 157 -18.87 5.22 -1.92
CA GLY A 157 -19.55 4.71 -0.73
C GLY A 157 -19.04 3.34 -0.24
N LYS A 158 -18.00 2.79 -0.87
CA LYS A 158 -17.34 1.56 -0.46
C LYS A 158 -15.91 1.84 0.00
N PHE A 159 -15.41 0.99 0.88
CA PHE A 159 -14.01 1.04 1.28
C PHE A 159 -13.15 0.15 0.39
N VAL A 160 -11.99 0.67 0.02
CA VAL A 160 -10.94 -0.05 -0.71
C VAL A 160 -9.70 -0.06 0.17
N ILE A 161 -9.13 -1.24 0.37
CA ILE A 161 -7.94 -1.42 1.21
C ILE A 161 -6.71 -1.03 0.38
N ILE A 162 -6.05 0.07 0.76
CA ILE A 162 -4.82 0.53 0.12
C ILE A 162 -3.64 -0.18 0.78
N LEU A 163 -2.92 -0.96 0.00
CA LEU A 163 -1.80 -1.77 0.48
C LEU A 163 -0.48 -1.00 0.46
N ASN A 164 0.28 -1.17 1.52
CA ASN A 164 1.69 -0.83 1.54
C ASN A 164 2.49 -1.95 0.88
N ILE A 165 2.75 -1.83 -0.42
CA ILE A 165 3.38 -2.90 -1.18
C ILE A 165 4.80 -3.21 -0.69
N GLN A 166 5.51 -2.22 -0.15
CA GLN A 166 6.86 -2.38 0.39
C GLN A 166 6.85 -3.26 1.65
N LYS A 167 5.80 -3.16 2.46
CA LYS A 167 5.62 -3.98 3.67
C LYS A 167 5.08 -5.37 3.33
N VAL A 168 4.09 -5.43 2.45
CA VAL A 168 3.51 -6.70 1.98
C VAL A 168 4.57 -7.61 1.38
N LEU A 169 5.47 -7.04 0.57
CA LEU A 169 6.50 -7.74 -0.18
C LEU A 169 7.91 -7.49 0.38
N SER A 170 8.05 -7.34 1.69
CA SER A 170 9.37 -7.20 2.33
C SER A 170 10.24 -8.43 2.00
N VAL A 171 11.31 -8.20 1.25
CA VAL A 171 12.21 -9.26 0.80
C VAL A 171 12.89 -9.94 2.00
N ASP A 172 13.28 -9.17 3.01
CA ASP A 172 13.89 -9.68 4.23
C ASP A 172 12.95 -10.62 4.99
N GLU A 173 11.68 -10.20 5.17
CA GLU A 173 10.67 -11.01 5.83
C GLU A 173 10.36 -12.28 5.04
N MET A 174 10.25 -12.18 3.72
CA MET A 174 10.01 -13.34 2.86
C MET A 174 11.18 -14.33 2.90
N ALA A 175 12.42 -13.86 2.95
CA ALA A 175 13.61 -14.69 3.09
C ALA A 175 13.62 -15.44 4.43
N VAL A 176 13.28 -14.76 5.53
CA VAL A 176 13.16 -15.41 6.85
C VAL A 176 12.08 -16.49 6.85
N LEU A 177 10.91 -16.22 6.27
CA LEU A 177 9.82 -17.18 6.18
C LEU A 177 10.20 -18.41 5.33
N ALA A 178 10.98 -18.23 4.27
CA ALA A 178 11.50 -19.32 3.48
C ALA A 178 12.41 -20.26 4.30
N THR A 179 13.30 -19.71 5.13
CA THR A 179 14.21 -20.52 5.98
C THR A 179 13.46 -21.27 7.09
N VAL A 180 12.40 -20.68 7.66
CA VAL A 180 11.59 -21.34 8.70
C VAL A 180 10.79 -22.52 8.11
N SER A 181 10.32 -22.40 6.88
CA SER A 181 9.59 -23.47 6.20
C SER A 181 10.48 -24.71 5.95
N ASP A 182 11.77 -24.50 5.71
CA ASP A 182 12.74 -25.57 5.49
C ASP A 182 13.02 -26.39 6.76
N HIS A 183 13.05 -25.76 7.94
CA HIS A 183 13.30 -26.41 9.22
C HIS A 183 12.08 -27.16 9.78
N GLY A 184 10.89 -26.90 9.29
CA GLY A 184 9.66 -27.57 9.73
C GLY A 184 9.47 -28.98 9.14
N ALA A 185 10.21 -29.32 8.10
CA ALA A 185 10.08 -30.60 7.41
C ALA A 185 10.93 -31.73 8.03
N GLU A 186 11.90 -31.44 8.90
CA GLU A 186 12.80 -32.41 9.45
C GLU A 186 12.37 -33.07 10.78
N THR A 187 11.27 -32.65 11.41
CA THR A 187 10.85 -33.21 12.70
C THR A 187 9.73 -34.24 12.60
N GLY A 188 9.48 -34.82 11.43
CA GLY A 188 8.39 -35.78 11.18
C GLY A 188 8.83 -37.23 10.89
N ALA A 189 10.11 -37.59 11.00
CA ALA A 189 10.56 -38.94 10.69
C ALA A 189 11.46 -39.55 11.80
N ALA A 190 10.88 -39.83 12.94
CA ALA A 190 11.44 -40.78 13.89
C ALA A 190 10.35 -41.31 14.82
N GLY A 191 9.87 -42.50 14.54
CA GLY A 191 8.95 -43.23 15.41
C GLY A 191 8.27 -44.35 14.70
#